data_f3a1079ae64f2d789c85363a807318b0
#
_entry.id   f3a1079ae64f2d789c85363a807318b0
#
_cell.length_a   1.000
_cell.length_b   1.000
_cell.length_c   1.000
_cell.angle_alpha   90.00
_cell.angle_beta   90.00
_cell.angle_gamma   90.00
#
_symmetry.space_group_name_H-M   'P 1'
#
loop_
_entity.id
_entity.type
_entity.pdbx_description
1 polymer ?
#
loop_
_entity_poly.entity_id
_entity_poly.type
_entity_poly.pdbx_seq_one_letter_code
_entity_poly.pdbx_strand_id
1 'polypeptide(L)'
;MPTDLRSSQPRQWRRRPSERQLAIAFARNARAFHTMAWTDDDRVGAQSAYHSAIAIELGLKAYLLHRGFSDDWTRVWLRHDLSKALRCVRMLGFNGVPNGIAELAAVLGPLYGSGSLRSGIKPTLPISPEAADQVICTLLSAVEAAIGIDSGADW
;
A
#
# COMPACT_ATOMS: atom_id res chain seq x y z
N MET A 1 -13.11 20.99 0.23
CA MET A 1 -12.83 20.78 1.66
C MET A 1 -12.54 19.32 1.92
N PRO A 2 -11.37 19.03 2.42
CA PRO A 2 -11.14 17.65 2.85
C PRO A 2 -12.06 17.35 4.02
N THR A 3 -12.91 16.37 3.84
CA THR A 3 -13.70 15.84 4.92
C THR A 3 -12.78 15.06 5.83
N ASP A 4 -12.91 15.25 7.13
CA ASP A 4 -12.22 14.37 8.07
C ASP A 4 -12.78 12.96 7.90
N LEU A 5 -11.99 12.10 7.25
CA LEU A 5 -12.39 10.74 6.96
C LEU A 5 -12.75 9.95 8.22
N ARG A 6 -12.12 10.30 9.35
CA ARG A 6 -12.39 9.61 10.61
C ARG A 6 -13.74 9.99 11.21
N SER A 7 -14.17 11.23 11.05
CA SER A 7 -15.43 11.70 11.62
C SER A 7 -16.64 11.13 10.88
N SER A 8 -16.48 10.71 9.62
CA SER A 8 -17.54 10.11 8.84
C SER A 8 -17.66 8.60 9.00
N GLN A 9 -16.75 7.96 9.75
CA GLN A 9 -16.80 6.52 9.97
C GLN A 9 -17.88 6.11 10.96
N PRO A 10 -18.59 5.01 10.71
CA PRO A 10 -19.36 4.37 11.75
C PRO A 10 -18.48 4.00 12.94
N ARG A 11 -19.07 4.03 14.14
CA ARG A 11 -18.33 3.77 15.38
C ARG A 11 -17.61 2.41 15.35
N GLN A 12 -18.18 1.40 14.72
CA GLN A 12 -17.61 0.07 14.60
C GLN A 12 -16.31 0.02 13.81
N TRP A 13 -16.03 1.03 12.99
CA TRP A 13 -14.80 1.10 12.18
C TRP A 13 -13.69 1.90 12.86
N ARG A 14 -13.95 2.41 14.06
CA ARG A 14 -12.92 3.14 14.81
C ARG A 14 -11.85 2.20 15.33
N ARG A 15 -10.69 2.77 15.61
CA ARG A 15 -9.51 2.03 16.07
C ARG A 15 -9.81 1.22 17.34
N ARG A 16 -9.37 -0.04 17.31
CA ARG A 16 -9.39 -0.94 18.47
C ARG A 16 -7.96 -1.33 18.81
N PRO A 17 -7.68 -1.79 20.06
CA PRO A 17 -6.32 -2.21 20.44
C PRO A 17 -5.71 -3.26 19.51
N SER A 18 -6.52 -4.20 18.99
CA SER A 18 -6.08 -5.26 18.09
C SER A 18 -5.67 -4.75 16.70
N GLU A 19 -6.09 -3.53 16.33
CA GLU A 19 -5.79 -2.99 14.99
C GLU A 19 -4.34 -2.56 14.85
N ARG A 20 -3.65 -2.27 15.95
CA ARG A 20 -2.22 -2.01 15.88
C ARG A 20 -1.45 -3.25 15.44
N GLN A 21 -1.79 -4.43 15.95
CA GLN A 21 -1.17 -5.68 15.53
C GLN A 21 -1.48 -5.97 14.06
N LEU A 22 -2.69 -5.68 13.62
CA LEU A 22 -3.08 -5.84 12.22
C LEU A 22 -2.32 -4.86 11.31
N ALA A 23 -2.14 -3.61 11.74
CA ALA A 23 -1.34 -2.64 11.00
C ALA A 23 0.10 -3.13 10.82
N ILE A 24 0.69 -3.66 11.88
CA ILE A 24 2.05 -4.23 11.83
C ILE A 24 2.09 -5.43 10.89
N ALA A 25 1.10 -6.33 10.97
CA ALA A 25 1.02 -7.49 10.08
C ALA A 25 0.90 -7.07 8.61
N PHE A 26 0.11 -6.05 8.32
CA PHE A 26 -0.02 -5.52 6.96
C PHE A 26 1.30 -4.94 6.45
N ALA A 27 2.02 -4.19 7.30
CA ALA A 27 3.31 -3.63 6.92
C ALA A 27 4.35 -4.73 6.64
N ARG A 28 4.37 -5.77 7.45
CA ARG A 28 5.26 -6.93 7.26
C ARG A 28 4.91 -7.68 5.98
N ASN A 29 3.64 -7.91 5.72
CA ASN A 29 3.19 -8.57 4.50
C ASN A 29 3.51 -7.72 3.27
N ALA A 30 3.37 -6.39 3.37
CA ALA A 30 3.77 -5.49 2.29
C ALA A 30 5.24 -5.67 1.94
N ARG A 31 6.10 -5.73 2.94
CA ARG A 31 7.54 -5.94 2.75
C ARG A 31 7.83 -7.30 2.12
N ALA A 32 7.13 -8.35 2.55
CA ALA A 32 7.28 -9.69 1.98
C ALA A 32 6.88 -9.73 0.50
N PHE A 33 5.76 -9.10 0.13
CA PHE A 33 5.34 -9.03 -1.27
C PHE A 33 6.31 -8.21 -2.11
N HIS A 34 6.86 -7.14 -1.57
CA HIS A 34 7.90 -6.36 -2.24
C HIS A 34 9.13 -7.22 -2.53
N THR A 35 9.57 -8.01 -1.57
CA THR A 35 10.69 -8.93 -1.75
C THR A 35 10.38 -9.96 -2.85
N MET A 36 9.17 -10.53 -2.85
CA MET A 36 8.76 -11.48 -3.89
C MET A 36 8.79 -10.86 -5.28
N ALA A 37 8.37 -9.59 -5.41
CA ALA A 37 8.38 -8.89 -6.69
C ALA A 37 9.80 -8.77 -7.28
N TRP A 38 10.82 -8.65 -6.43
CA TRP A 38 12.19 -8.38 -6.86
C TRP A 38 13.09 -9.60 -6.85
N THR A 39 12.60 -10.74 -6.37
CA THR A 39 13.29 -12.03 -6.49
C THR A 39 12.80 -12.83 -7.69
N ASP A 40 11.76 -12.38 -8.37
CA ASP A 40 11.25 -12.98 -9.59
C ASP A 40 12.23 -12.72 -10.74
N ASP A 41 12.46 -13.74 -11.59
CA ASP A 41 13.33 -13.62 -12.76
C ASP A 41 12.79 -12.61 -13.78
N ASP A 42 11.47 -12.42 -13.85
CA ASP A 42 10.83 -11.46 -14.75
C ASP A 42 10.32 -10.25 -13.95
N ARG A 43 11.24 -9.32 -13.65
CA ARG A 43 10.97 -8.10 -12.87
C ARG A 43 10.02 -7.12 -13.56
N VAL A 44 9.79 -7.28 -14.85
CA VAL A 44 8.87 -6.42 -15.61
C VAL A 44 7.58 -7.15 -15.96
N GLY A 45 7.43 -8.40 -15.51
CA GLY A 45 6.29 -9.23 -15.81
C GLY A 45 5.05 -8.89 -15.00
N ALA A 46 3.94 -9.52 -15.39
CA ALA A 46 2.66 -9.31 -14.73
C ALA A 46 2.68 -9.75 -13.27
N GLN A 47 3.36 -10.85 -12.94
CA GLN A 47 3.42 -11.35 -11.58
C GLN A 47 4.21 -10.43 -10.66
N SER A 48 5.36 -9.93 -11.12
CA SER A 48 6.13 -8.95 -10.38
C SER A 48 5.32 -7.67 -10.14
N ALA A 49 4.61 -7.20 -11.16
CA ALA A 49 3.72 -6.05 -11.03
C ALA A 49 2.57 -6.31 -10.06
N TYR A 50 2.01 -7.52 -10.08
CA TYR A 50 0.96 -7.92 -9.14
C TYR A 50 1.44 -7.86 -7.70
N HIS A 51 2.61 -8.43 -7.40
CA HIS A 51 3.21 -8.38 -6.07
C HIS A 51 3.55 -6.95 -5.65
N SER A 52 4.02 -6.12 -6.57
CA SER A 52 4.28 -4.71 -6.31
C SER A 52 3.01 -3.95 -5.95
N ALA A 53 1.91 -4.21 -6.66
CA ALA A 53 0.62 -3.60 -6.36
C ALA A 53 0.12 -3.99 -4.97
N ILE A 54 0.25 -5.27 -4.61
CA ILE A 54 -0.12 -5.76 -3.28
C ILE A 54 0.74 -5.07 -2.20
N ALA A 55 2.03 -4.94 -2.45
CA ALA A 55 2.94 -4.28 -1.50
C ALA A 55 2.52 -2.84 -1.24
N ILE A 56 2.21 -2.09 -2.29
CA ILE A 56 1.73 -0.70 -2.15
C ILE A 56 0.40 -0.67 -1.39
N GLU A 57 -0.55 -1.51 -1.76
CA GLU A 57 -1.86 -1.58 -1.10
C GLU A 57 -1.73 -1.85 0.40
N LEU A 58 -0.99 -2.89 0.75
CA LEU A 58 -0.84 -3.28 2.16
C LEU A 58 -0.08 -2.22 2.96
N GLY A 59 0.92 -1.58 2.35
CA GLY A 59 1.65 -0.49 3.00
C GLY A 59 0.75 0.69 3.31
N LEU A 60 -0.04 1.14 2.35
CA LEU A 60 -0.97 2.25 2.55
C LEU A 60 -2.06 1.89 3.56
N LYS A 61 -2.61 0.68 3.49
CA LYS A 61 -3.62 0.22 4.44
C LYS A 61 -3.06 0.08 5.85
N ALA A 62 -1.80 -0.32 5.99
CA ALA A 62 -1.14 -0.37 7.31
C ALA A 62 -1.16 1.01 7.98
N TYR A 63 -0.85 2.06 7.23
CA TYR A 63 -0.92 3.42 7.75
C TYR A 63 -2.34 3.80 8.14
N LEU A 64 -3.34 3.46 7.31
CA LEU A 64 -4.74 3.77 7.61
C LEU A 64 -5.21 3.05 8.87
N LEU A 65 -4.87 1.78 9.03
CA LEU A 65 -5.18 1.03 10.26
C LEU A 65 -4.54 1.69 11.48
N HIS A 66 -3.30 2.11 11.36
CA HIS A 66 -2.59 2.84 12.43
C HIS A 66 -3.31 4.14 12.79
N ARG A 67 -3.88 4.84 11.81
CA ARG A 67 -4.60 6.09 12.03
C ARG A 67 -6.02 5.89 12.53
N GLY A 68 -6.48 4.66 12.69
CA GLY A 68 -7.75 4.35 13.33
C GLY A 68 -8.86 3.88 12.42
N PHE A 69 -8.56 3.62 11.16
CA PHE A 69 -9.51 2.99 10.25
C PHE A 69 -9.49 1.48 10.46
N SER A 70 -10.64 0.82 10.29
CA SER A 70 -10.72 -0.63 10.41
C SER A 70 -10.38 -1.32 9.10
N ASP A 71 -10.04 -2.60 9.19
CA ASP A 71 -9.86 -3.44 8.00
C ASP A 71 -11.15 -3.52 7.18
N ASP A 72 -12.30 -3.62 7.83
CA ASP A 72 -13.60 -3.64 7.14
C ASP A 72 -13.81 -2.36 6.33
N TRP A 73 -13.47 -1.20 6.88
CA TRP A 73 -13.57 0.06 6.15
C TRP A 73 -12.69 0.05 4.90
N THR A 74 -11.43 -0.40 5.04
CA THR A 74 -10.51 -0.44 3.89
C THR A 74 -10.99 -1.40 2.81
N ARG A 75 -11.54 -2.56 3.20
CA ARG A 75 -12.10 -3.52 2.24
C ARG A 75 -13.29 -2.99 1.49
N VAL A 76 -14.18 -2.27 2.17
CA VAL A 76 -15.43 -1.79 1.57
C VAL A 76 -15.19 -0.54 0.72
N TRP A 77 -14.42 0.42 1.23
CA TRP A 77 -14.29 1.74 0.62
C TRP A 77 -13.09 1.89 -0.30
N LEU A 78 -12.00 1.18 -0.04
CA LEU A 78 -10.79 1.27 -0.86
C LEU A 78 -10.65 0.11 -1.82
N ARG A 79 -11.03 -1.09 -1.41
CA ARG A 79 -10.85 -2.33 -2.18
C ARG A 79 -9.39 -2.42 -2.66
N HIS A 80 -9.18 -2.45 -3.97
CA HIS A 80 -7.87 -2.51 -4.60
C HIS A 80 -7.54 -1.22 -5.36
N ASP A 81 -8.16 -0.11 -4.98
CA ASP A 81 -7.94 1.19 -5.62
C ASP A 81 -6.73 1.87 -4.97
N LEU A 82 -5.56 1.69 -5.58
CA LEU A 82 -4.30 2.22 -5.06
C LEU A 82 -4.29 3.75 -5.03
N SER A 83 -4.83 4.40 -6.06
CA SER A 83 -4.86 5.86 -6.15
C SER A 83 -5.75 6.45 -5.07
N LYS A 84 -6.89 5.81 -4.78
CA LYS A 84 -7.78 6.24 -3.71
C LYS A 84 -7.14 6.07 -2.34
N ALA A 85 -6.48 4.94 -2.11
CA ALA A 85 -5.75 4.70 -0.86
C ALA A 85 -4.65 5.74 -0.66
N LEU A 86 -3.93 6.08 -1.72
CA LEU A 86 -2.89 7.09 -1.68
C LEU A 86 -3.46 8.47 -1.32
N ARG A 87 -4.58 8.85 -1.93
CA ARG A 87 -5.24 10.11 -1.57
C ARG A 87 -5.66 10.13 -0.10
N CYS A 88 -6.19 9.01 0.40
CA CYS A 88 -6.62 8.93 1.80
C CYS A 88 -5.45 9.14 2.77
N VAL A 89 -4.31 8.49 2.56
CA VAL A 89 -3.17 8.66 3.47
C VAL A 89 -2.63 10.09 3.40
N ARG A 90 -2.60 10.71 2.23
CA ARG A 90 -2.18 12.11 2.08
C ARG A 90 -3.12 13.07 2.79
N MET A 91 -4.43 12.85 2.71
CA MET A 91 -5.41 13.66 3.42
C MET A 91 -5.26 13.58 4.94
N LEU A 92 -4.73 12.46 5.44
CA LEU A 92 -4.45 12.29 6.87
C LEU A 92 -3.10 12.87 7.29
N GLY A 93 -2.38 13.49 6.36
CA GLY A 93 -1.10 14.14 6.66
C GLY A 93 0.13 13.25 6.49
N PHE A 94 -0.01 12.06 5.90
CA PHE A 94 1.15 11.25 5.59
C PHE A 94 1.96 11.92 4.47
N ASN A 95 3.18 12.30 4.78
CA ASN A 95 4.07 13.01 3.85
C ASN A 95 5.26 12.16 3.39
N GLY A 96 5.25 10.86 3.72
CA GLY A 96 6.33 9.94 3.38
C GLY A 96 6.20 9.28 2.02
N VAL A 97 5.30 9.76 1.15
CA VAL A 97 5.11 9.19 -0.19
C VAL A 97 6.22 9.71 -1.11
N PRO A 98 7.10 8.84 -1.62
CA PRO A 98 8.13 9.27 -2.53
C PRO A 98 7.57 9.60 -3.92
N ASN A 99 8.31 10.42 -4.67
CA ASN A 99 8.00 10.68 -6.07
C ASN A 99 8.01 9.36 -6.85
N GLY A 100 7.05 9.18 -7.74
CA GLY A 100 6.92 7.96 -8.54
C GLY A 100 5.81 7.03 -8.06
N ILE A 101 5.42 7.08 -6.79
CA ILE A 101 4.35 6.21 -6.28
C ILE A 101 3.00 6.56 -6.91
N ALA A 102 2.68 7.84 -7.07
CA ALA A 102 1.41 8.24 -7.68
C ALA A 102 1.31 7.71 -9.12
N GLU A 103 2.40 7.79 -9.87
CA GLU A 103 2.46 7.30 -11.25
C GLU A 103 2.35 5.78 -11.31
N LEU A 104 3.04 5.07 -10.41
CA LEU A 104 2.90 3.61 -10.29
C LEU A 104 1.47 3.22 -9.95
N ALA A 105 0.87 3.90 -8.98
CA ALA A 105 -0.50 3.63 -8.57
C ALA A 105 -1.49 3.86 -9.71
N ALA A 106 -1.26 4.89 -10.52
CA ALA A 106 -2.12 5.21 -11.66
C ALA A 106 -2.06 4.11 -12.74
N VAL A 107 -0.91 3.48 -12.93
CA VAL A 107 -0.74 2.41 -13.91
C VAL A 107 -1.17 1.06 -13.33
N LEU A 108 -0.69 0.71 -12.14
CA LEU A 108 -0.94 -0.59 -11.54
C LEU A 108 -2.36 -0.72 -10.99
N GLY A 109 -2.93 0.34 -10.45
CA GLY A 109 -4.22 0.30 -9.77
C GLY A 109 -5.34 -0.27 -10.62
N PRO A 110 -5.62 0.28 -11.82
CA PRO A 110 -6.70 -0.25 -12.66
C PRO A 110 -6.48 -1.72 -13.07
N LEU A 111 -5.26 -2.08 -13.40
CA LEU A 111 -4.92 -3.46 -13.80
C LEU A 111 -5.00 -4.43 -12.61
N TYR A 112 -4.65 -3.96 -11.44
CA TYR A 112 -4.77 -4.73 -10.21
C TYR A 112 -6.24 -4.91 -9.82
N GLY A 113 -7.00 -3.83 -9.80
CA GLY A 113 -8.42 -3.85 -9.43
C GLY A 113 -9.28 -4.68 -10.37
N SER A 114 -8.96 -4.71 -11.66
CA SER A 114 -9.69 -5.51 -12.65
C SER A 114 -9.29 -6.98 -12.69
N GLY A 115 -8.22 -7.38 -11.98
CA GLY A 115 -7.67 -8.73 -12.06
C GLY A 115 -6.77 -8.97 -13.27
N SER A 116 -6.47 -7.94 -14.06
CA SER A 116 -5.67 -8.08 -15.28
C SER A 116 -4.24 -8.53 -14.97
N LEU A 117 -3.61 -7.99 -13.92
CA LEU A 117 -2.26 -8.42 -13.52
C LEU A 117 -2.26 -9.89 -13.11
N ARG A 118 -3.26 -10.30 -12.36
CA ARG A 118 -3.42 -11.68 -11.92
C ARG A 118 -3.63 -12.63 -13.09
N SER A 119 -4.26 -12.16 -14.17
CA SER A 119 -4.50 -12.92 -15.39
C SER A 119 -3.29 -12.92 -16.33
N GLY A 120 -2.21 -12.23 -16.00
CA GLY A 120 -0.98 -12.24 -16.79
C GLY A 120 -0.80 -11.05 -17.73
N ILE A 121 -1.64 -10.02 -17.64
CA ILE A 121 -1.47 -8.80 -18.44
C ILE A 121 -0.25 -8.03 -17.91
N LYS A 122 0.71 -7.83 -18.80
CA LYS A 122 1.96 -7.14 -18.47
C LYS A 122 1.78 -5.62 -18.59
N PRO A 123 2.03 -4.84 -17.52
CA PRO A 123 1.90 -3.40 -17.60
C PRO A 123 3.13 -2.76 -18.24
N THR A 124 2.97 -1.55 -18.77
CA THR A 124 4.08 -0.68 -19.11
C THR A 124 4.28 0.30 -17.95
N LEU A 125 5.38 0.14 -17.21
CA LEU A 125 5.65 0.98 -16.06
C LEU A 125 6.11 2.37 -16.48
N PRO A 126 5.74 3.43 -15.72
CA PRO A 126 6.15 4.81 -16.03
C PRO A 126 7.60 5.09 -15.64
N ILE A 127 8.23 4.21 -14.89
CA ILE A 127 9.63 4.31 -14.43
C ILE A 127 10.31 2.97 -14.61
N SER A 128 11.64 2.94 -14.53
CA SER A 128 12.37 1.67 -14.65
C SER A 128 12.05 0.71 -13.51
N PRO A 129 12.22 -0.61 -13.70
CA PRO A 129 12.01 -1.57 -12.62
C PRO A 129 12.85 -1.27 -11.37
N GLU A 130 14.10 -0.83 -11.56
CA GLU A 130 14.98 -0.48 -10.44
C GLU A 130 14.47 0.74 -9.68
N ALA A 131 13.97 1.75 -10.39
CA ALA A 131 13.35 2.91 -9.77
C ALA A 131 12.06 2.54 -9.05
N ALA A 132 11.24 1.65 -9.62
CA ALA A 132 10.02 1.15 -9.00
C ALA A 132 10.35 0.43 -7.69
N ASP A 133 11.36 -0.45 -7.69
CA ASP A 133 11.84 -1.11 -6.49
C ASP A 133 12.19 -0.10 -5.41
N GLN A 134 12.96 0.90 -5.77
CA GLN A 134 13.46 1.89 -4.82
C GLN A 134 12.33 2.73 -4.23
N VAL A 135 11.39 3.21 -5.04
CA VAL A 135 10.30 4.04 -4.53
C VAL A 135 9.34 3.25 -3.66
N ILE A 136 9.08 1.97 -3.99
CA ILE A 136 8.27 1.11 -3.14
C ILE A 136 8.97 0.85 -1.81
N CYS A 137 10.25 0.52 -1.85
CA CYS A 137 11.05 0.33 -0.64
C CYS A 137 11.01 1.57 0.26
N THR A 138 11.17 2.75 -0.33
CA THR A 138 11.12 4.02 0.39
C THR A 138 9.75 4.26 1.01
N LEU A 139 8.67 3.98 0.26
CA LEU A 139 7.31 4.08 0.79
C LEU A 139 7.11 3.18 2.00
N LEU A 140 7.51 1.91 1.90
CA LEU A 140 7.32 0.96 2.99
C LEU A 140 8.14 1.33 4.21
N SER A 141 9.36 1.83 4.03
CA SER A 141 10.18 2.33 5.13
C SER A 141 9.54 3.52 5.83
N ALA A 142 8.94 4.44 5.05
CA ALA A 142 8.23 5.59 5.63
C ALA A 142 6.98 5.16 6.40
N VAL A 143 6.25 4.17 5.90
CA VAL A 143 5.08 3.61 6.60
C VAL A 143 5.53 2.95 7.90
N GLU A 144 6.56 2.12 7.85
CA GLU A 144 7.11 1.44 9.03
C GLU A 144 7.52 2.43 10.11
N ALA A 145 8.21 3.50 9.72
CA ALA A 145 8.59 4.56 10.64
C ALA A 145 7.37 5.27 11.24
N ALA A 146 6.37 5.56 10.42
CA ALA A 146 5.16 6.26 10.86
C ALA A 146 4.33 5.43 11.85
N ILE A 147 4.28 4.12 11.70
CA ILE A 147 3.54 3.24 12.60
C ILE A 147 4.38 2.73 13.77
N GLY A 148 5.67 3.09 13.81
CA GLY A 148 6.54 2.78 14.94
C GLY A 148 7.17 1.41 14.88
N ILE A 149 7.36 0.83 13.69
CA ILE A 149 8.13 -0.40 13.52
C ILE A 149 9.58 -0.01 13.21
N ASP A 150 10.50 -0.54 14.01
CA ASP A 150 11.92 -0.36 13.73
C ASP A 150 12.36 -1.44 12.75
N SER A 151 12.92 -1.03 11.62
CA SER A 151 13.22 -1.91 10.47
C SER A 151 14.34 -2.92 10.70
N GLY A 152 14.64 -3.25 11.92
CA GLY A 152 15.67 -4.25 12.23
C GLY A 152 15.42 -5.08 13.47
N ALA A 153 14.46 -4.69 14.30
CA ALA A 153 14.37 -5.23 15.66
C ALA A 153 13.21 -6.21 15.89
N ASP A 154 12.20 -6.23 15.01
CA ASP A 154 10.95 -6.95 15.29
C ASP A 154 10.59 -8.03 14.26
N TRP A 155 11.57 -8.50 13.51
CA TRP A 155 11.34 -9.54 12.48
C TRP A 155 11.72 -10.94 12.94
#